data_268a1ebbc5e7905d120792445595ad42
#
_entry.id   268a1ebbc5e7905d120792445595ad42
#
_cell.length_a   1.000
_cell.length_b   1.000
_cell.length_c   1.000
_cell.angle_alpha   90.00
_cell.angle_beta   90.00
_cell.angle_gamma   90.00
#
_symmetry.space_group_name_H-M   'P 1'
#
loop_
_entity.id
_entity.type
_entity.pdbx_description
1 polymer ?
#
loop_
_entity_poly.entity_id
_entity_poly.type
_entity_poly.pdbx_seq_one_letter_code
_entity_poly.pdbx_strand_id
1 'polypeptide(L)'
;NLVIANVAPEDRVGIDLLVDEYGLDGFRTASPLRLDALACVALPTCSLAMAEAERYLPDLLGRLETRLAVHGLLDAPIGLRISGCPNGCSRPYLGEIALVGKAPGRYNLMLGADHRGQRLNRLYKENIAETEILDTLDPLFADYAAQRTDAEGFGDFLVRTGVVAGKPAIALELRP
;
A
#
# COMPACT_ATOMS: atom_id res chain seq x y z
N ASN A 1 8.84 6.96 8.23
CA ASN A 1 8.03 6.89 9.45
C ASN A 1 8.88 7.31 10.65
N LEU A 2 8.29 8.02 11.62
CA LEU A 2 8.91 8.42 12.88
C LEU A 2 8.19 7.72 14.03
N VAL A 3 8.96 7.18 14.98
CA VAL A 3 8.44 6.63 16.23
C VAL A 3 9.13 7.33 17.39
N ILE A 4 8.35 7.93 18.28
CA ILE A 4 8.86 8.51 19.52
C ILE A 4 8.58 7.48 20.62
N ALA A 5 9.66 6.89 21.14
CA ALA A 5 9.59 5.81 22.12
C ALA A 5 9.90 6.32 23.56
N ASN A 6 9.61 5.48 24.55
CA ASN A 6 9.87 5.75 25.96
C ASN A 6 9.25 7.05 26.49
N VAL A 7 8.09 7.43 25.95
CA VAL A 7 7.33 8.59 26.44
C VAL A 7 6.52 8.15 27.65
N ALA A 8 6.72 8.81 28.81
CA ALA A 8 5.89 8.58 29.97
C ALA A 8 4.45 9.12 29.73
N PRO A 9 3.42 8.50 30.31
CA PRO A 9 2.02 8.94 30.09
C PRO A 9 1.78 10.43 30.35
N GLU A 10 2.44 10.98 31.34
CA GLU A 10 2.39 12.41 31.73
C GLU A 10 3.02 13.34 30.69
N ASP A 11 4.00 12.87 29.92
CA ASP A 11 4.71 13.66 28.90
C ASP A 11 4.00 13.67 27.54
N ARG A 12 3.00 12.80 27.35
CA ARG A 12 2.29 12.64 26.08
C ARG A 12 1.71 13.97 25.56
N VAL A 13 1.08 14.73 26.44
CA VAL A 13 0.50 16.03 26.05
C VAL A 13 1.56 17.00 25.55
N GLY A 14 2.74 17.02 26.19
CA GLY A 14 3.87 17.84 25.74
C GLY A 14 4.38 17.43 24.35
N ILE A 15 4.46 16.13 24.08
CA ILE A 15 4.83 15.60 22.76
C ILE A 15 3.78 15.96 21.71
N ASP A 16 2.49 15.82 22.03
CA ASP A 16 1.40 16.17 21.09
C ASP A 16 1.45 17.67 20.73
N LEU A 17 1.73 18.56 21.69
CA LEU A 17 1.93 20.00 21.42
C LEU A 17 3.12 20.27 20.51
N LEU A 18 4.23 19.57 20.69
CA LEU A 18 5.40 19.69 19.80
C LEU A 18 5.07 19.17 18.40
N VAL A 19 4.34 18.07 18.28
CA VAL A 19 3.88 17.55 16.96
C VAL A 19 3.08 18.60 16.21
N ASP A 20 2.17 19.30 16.91
CA ASP A 20 1.34 20.37 16.33
C ASP A 20 2.20 21.61 15.97
N GLU A 21 3.09 22.05 16.89
CA GLU A 21 3.98 23.20 16.69
C GLU A 21 4.89 23.01 15.46
N TYR A 22 5.43 21.79 15.26
CA TYR A 22 6.31 21.49 14.14
C TYR A 22 5.58 20.99 12.89
N GLY A 23 4.25 21.00 12.85
CA GLY A 23 3.44 20.59 11.70
C GLY A 23 3.61 19.12 11.31
N LEU A 24 3.83 18.25 12.30
CA LEU A 24 4.01 16.80 12.09
C LEU A 24 2.71 16.01 12.26
N ASP A 25 1.58 16.68 12.36
CA ASP A 25 0.25 16.12 12.64
C ASP A 25 -0.47 15.54 11.42
N GLY A 26 0.11 15.62 10.23
CA GLY A 26 -0.48 15.17 8.97
C GLY A 26 -0.93 13.70 8.96
N PHE A 27 -0.39 12.86 9.85
CA PHE A 27 -0.82 11.47 10.00
C PHE A 27 -2.24 11.33 10.58
N ARG A 28 -2.76 12.34 11.30
CA ARG A 28 -4.10 12.31 11.90
C ARG A 28 -5.23 12.37 10.88
N THR A 29 -4.95 12.93 9.71
CA THR A 29 -5.91 13.10 8.61
C THR A 29 -5.56 12.28 7.36
N ALA A 30 -4.44 11.55 7.41
CA ALA A 30 -4.00 10.73 6.29
C ALA A 30 -4.89 9.50 6.12
N SER A 31 -5.13 9.09 4.87
CA SER A 31 -5.84 7.86 4.56
C SER A 31 -5.09 6.63 5.08
N PRO A 32 -5.77 5.51 5.39
CA PRO A 32 -5.11 4.24 5.73
C PRO A 32 -4.11 3.80 4.65
N LEU A 33 -4.43 3.96 3.36
CA LEU A 33 -3.52 3.70 2.26
C LEU A 33 -2.19 4.45 2.44
N ARG A 34 -2.24 5.74 2.78
CA ARG A 34 -1.06 6.59 2.97
C ARG A 34 -0.26 6.21 4.20
N LEU A 35 -0.93 5.84 5.28
CA LEU A 35 -0.28 5.42 6.53
C LEU A 35 0.47 4.10 6.38
N ASP A 36 -0.09 3.15 5.63
CA ASP A 36 0.47 1.81 5.44
C ASP A 36 1.41 1.69 4.23
N ALA A 37 1.47 2.72 3.37
CA ALA A 37 2.31 2.70 2.19
C ALA A 37 3.80 2.64 2.54
N LEU A 38 4.55 1.79 1.83
CA LEU A 38 6.00 1.68 1.97
C LEU A 38 6.70 1.74 0.62
N ALA A 39 7.78 2.51 0.55
CA ALA A 39 8.68 2.55 -0.59
C ALA A 39 10.13 2.31 -0.15
N CYS A 40 10.96 1.78 -1.04
CA CYS A 40 12.41 1.82 -0.88
C CYS A 40 12.97 3.12 -1.47
N VAL A 41 14.20 3.47 -1.13
CA VAL A 41 14.85 4.70 -1.58
C VAL A 41 14.98 4.81 -3.11
N ALA A 42 15.21 3.71 -3.80
CA ALA A 42 15.26 3.55 -5.27
C ALA A 42 16.12 4.59 -6.02
N LEU A 43 15.76 4.91 -7.28
CA LEU A 43 16.47 5.91 -8.09
C LEU A 43 16.22 7.32 -7.53
N PRO A 44 17.16 8.25 -7.71
CA PRO A 44 18.51 8.09 -8.26
C PRO A 44 19.55 7.63 -7.23
N THR A 45 19.16 7.40 -5.98
CA THR A 45 20.07 7.15 -4.85
C THR A 45 20.63 5.73 -4.86
N CYS A 46 19.80 4.73 -5.15
CA CYS A 46 20.20 3.33 -5.16
C CYS A 46 20.69 2.90 -6.54
N SER A 47 21.96 2.51 -6.65
CA SER A 47 22.58 2.06 -7.90
C SER A 47 22.03 0.76 -8.46
N LEU A 48 21.31 -0.03 -7.64
CA LEU A 48 20.66 -1.28 -8.06
C LEU A 48 19.22 -1.06 -8.55
N ALA A 49 18.67 0.14 -8.37
CA ALA A 49 17.28 0.41 -8.73
C ALA A 49 17.14 0.57 -10.25
N MET A 50 16.01 0.09 -10.75
CA MET A 50 15.60 0.17 -12.16
C MET A 50 14.53 1.24 -12.37
N ALA A 51 13.80 1.62 -11.31
CA ALA A 51 12.77 2.65 -11.31
C ALA A 51 12.82 3.46 -10.01
N GLU A 52 12.05 4.53 -9.94
CA GLU A 52 11.82 5.28 -8.70
C GLU A 52 10.85 4.53 -7.76
N ALA A 53 10.86 4.87 -6.48
CA ALA A 53 9.89 4.39 -5.50
C ALA A 53 9.54 5.48 -4.48
N GLU A 54 10.47 5.87 -3.60
CA GLU A 54 10.22 6.85 -2.53
C GLU A 54 9.74 8.20 -3.07
N ARG A 55 10.37 8.71 -4.13
CA ARG A 55 10.00 10.00 -4.73
C ARG A 55 8.71 9.96 -5.54
N TYR A 56 8.41 8.80 -6.11
CA TYR A 56 7.19 8.58 -6.88
C TYR A 56 5.97 8.32 -5.99
N LEU A 57 6.17 7.76 -4.79
CA LEU A 57 5.10 7.35 -3.89
C LEU A 57 4.09 8.46 -3.56
N PRO A 58 4.49 9.72 -3.22
CA PRO A 58 3.52 10.76 -2.87
C PRO A 58 2.53 11.09 -3.99
N ASP A 59 3.00 11.18 -5.24
CA ASP A 59 2.17 11.46 -6.41
C ASP A 59 1.22 10.30 -6.71
N LEU A 60 1.73 9.08 -6.67
CA LEU A 60 0.90 7.88 -6.87
C LEU A 60 -0.19 7.78 -5.80
N LEU A 61 0.14 8.03 -4.53
CA LEU A 61 -0.83 8.04 -3.43
C LEU A 61 -1.96 9.03 -3.70
N GLY A 62 -1.66 10.27 -4.07
CA GLY A 62 -2.69 11.28 -4.36
C GLY A 62 -3.65 10.86 -5.47
N ARG A 63 -3.12 10.21 -6.52
CA ARG A 63 -3.93 9.69 -7.63
C ARG A 63 -4.76 8.48 -7.24
N LEU A 64 -4.21 7.55 -6.44
CA LEU A 64 -4.94 6.40 -5.92
C LEU A 64 -6.03 6.83 -4.93
N GLU A 65 -5.74 7.77 -4.03
CA GLU A 65 -6.71 8.34 -3.08
C GLU A 65 -7.90 8.97 -3.83
N THR A 66 -7.64 9.67 -4.94
CA THR A 66 -8.69 10.22 -5.80
C THR A 66 -9.60 9.11 -6.37
N ARG A 67 -9.01 8.00 -6.85
CA ARG A 67 -9.78 6.85 -7.36
C ARG A 67 -10.55 6.15 -6.25
N LEU A 68 -9.93 5.91 -5.10
CA LEU A 68 -10.59 5.31 -3.94
C LEU A 68 -11.76 6.16 -3.43
N ALA A 69 -11.62 7.48 -3.41
CA ALA A 69 -12.69 8.39 -3.00
C ALA A 69 -13.93 8.28 -3.93
N VAL A 70 -13.74 8.16 -5.26
CA VAL A 70 -14.84 7.96 -6.22
C VAL A 70 -15.65 6.71 -5.89
N HIS A 71 -15.00 5.66 -5.40
CA HIS A 71 -15.63 4.39 -5.05
C HIS A 71 -16.04 4.29 -3.56
N GLY A 72 -15.89 5.36 -2.76
CA GLY A 72 -16.20 5.33 -1.32
C GLY A 72 -15.25 4.45 -0.50
N LEU A 73 -14.01 4.27 -0.96
CA LEU A 73 -12.99 3.41 -0.37
C LEU A 73 -11.83 4.17 0.28
N LEU A 74 -11.94 5.49 0.48
CA LEU A 74 -10.83 6.29 1.01
C LEU A 74 -10.37 5.81 2.39
N ASP A 75 -11.28 5.31 3.20
CA ASP A 75 -11.01 4.78 4.53
C ASP A 75 -10.71 3.26 4.55
N ALA A 76 -10.65 2.63 3.38
CA ALA A 76 -10.32 1.20 3.30
C ALA A 76 -8.82 0.98 3.55
N PRO A 77 -8.44 0.07 4.47
CA PRO A 77 -7.05 -0.25 4.73
C PRO A 77 -6.48 -1.12 3.60
N ILE A 78 -5.84 -0.51 2.63
CA ILE A 78 -5.20 -1.20 1.49
C ILE A 78 -3.69 -1.03 1.60
N GLY A 79 -2.96 -2.15 1.66
CA GLY A 79 -1.51 -2.15 1.77
C GLY A 79 -0.82 -1.92 0.42
N LEU A 80 -0.15 -0.77 0.24
CA LEU A 80 0.62 -0.42 -0.96
C LEU A 80 2.13 -0.50 -0.68
N ARG A 81 2.88 -1.15 -1.58
CA ARG A 81 4.34 -1.22 -1.49
C ARG A 81 5.00 -0.97 -2.83
N ILE A 82 6.11 -0.21 -2.84
CA ILE A 82 6.87 0.08 -4.07
C ILE A 82 8.34 -0.21 -3.84
N SER A 83 8.92 -1.05 -4.70
CA SER A 83 10.37 -1.27 -4.78
C SER A 83 10.89 -0.88 -6.16
N GLY A 84 12.02 -0.18 -6.19
CA GLY A 84 12.68 0.22 -7.42
C GLY A 84 13.30 -0.93 -8.22
N CYS A 85 13.38 -2.14 -7.66
CA CYS A 85 13.90 -3.35 -8.31
C CYS A 85 13.41 -4.62 -7.59
N PRO A 86 13.67 -5.83 -8.15
CA PRO A 86 13.25 -7.11 -7.57
C PRO A 86 13.91 -7.49 -6.24
N ASN A 87 14.94 -6.78 -5.78
CA ASN A 87 15.55 -7.02 -4.46
C ASN A 87 14.58 -6.85 -3.29
N GLY A 88 13.47 -6.12 -3.49
CA GLY A 88 12.35 -6.15 -2.58
C GLY A 88 12.54 -5.46 -1.23
N CYS A 89 13.35 -4.41 -1.15
CA CYS A 89 13.69 -3.71 0.10
C CYS A 89 12.47 -3.16 0.85
N SER A 90 11.39 -2.76 0.16
CA SER A 90 10.11 -2.38 0.77
C SER A 90 9.18 -3.59 1.03
N ARG A 91 9.66 -4.80 0.89
CA ARG A 91 8.86 -6.03 1.00
C ARG A 91 7.62 -6.02 0.09
N PRO A 92 7.78 -5.76 -1.23
CA PRO A 92 6.65 -5.55 -2.13
C PRO A 92 5.74 -6.77 -2.22
N TYR A 93 6.28 -7.98 -2.03
CA TYR A 93 5.51 -9.22 -2.13
C TYR A 93 4.50 -9.43 -1.00
N LEU A 94 4.53 -8.57 0.04
CA LEU A 94 3.57 -8.52 1.14
C LEU A 94 2.50 -7.41 0.97
N GLY A 95 2.55 -6.61 -0.11
CA GLY A 95 1.54 -5.60 -0.40
C GLY A 95 0.32 -6.20 -1.08
N GLU A 96 -0.88 -5.79 -0.69
CA GLU A 96 -2.11 -6.12 -1.42
C GLU A 96 -2.04 -5.58 -2.85
N ILE A 97 -1.45 -4.38 -2.98
CA ILE A 97 -0.99 -3.78 -4.23
C ILE A 97 0.52 -3.55 -4.10
N ALA A 98 1.28 -3.99 -5.10
CA ALA A 98 2.69 -3.64 -5.12
C ALA A 98 3.22 -3.37 -6.52
N LEU A 99 4.22 -2.46 -6.57
CA LEU A 99 4.96 -2.12 -7.77
C LEU A 99 6.42 -2.52 -7.61
N VAL A 100 6.93 -3.26 -8.59
CA VAL A 100 8.34 -3.68 -8.65
C VAL A 100 8.96 -3.11 -9.92
N GLY A 101 9.95 -2.25 -9.78
CA GLY A 101 10.60 -1.57 -10.90
C GLY A 101 11.22 -2.51 -11.92
N LYS A 102 11.03 -2.18 -13.21
CA LYS A 102 11.57 -2.89 -14.39
C LYS A 102 12.44 -1.98 -15.25
N ALA A 103 12.06 -0.71 -15.36
CA ALA A 103 12.77 0.34 -16.09
C ALA A 103 12.29 1.71 -15.56
N PRO A 104 12.91 2.83 -15.89
CA PRO A 104 12.43 4.14 -15.50
C PRO A 104 10.96 4.35 -15.87
N GLY A 105 10.11 4.65 -14.87
CA GLY A 105 8.66 4.83 -15.02
C GLY A 105 7.87 3.56 -15.37
N ARG A 106 8.48 2.38 -15.27
CA ARG A 106 7.82 1.11 -15.60
C ARG A 106 7.96 0.09 -14.48
N TYR A 107 6.85 -0.60 -14.20
CA TYR A 107 6.74 -1.50 -13.05
C TYR A 107 6.03 -2.80 -13.42
N ASN A 108 6.33 -3.85 -12.67
CA ASN A 108 5.46 -4.99 -12.55
C ASN A 108 4.41 -4.69 -11.48
N LEU A 109 3.14 -4.84 -11.82
CA LEU A 109 2.02 -4.76 -10.87
C LEU A 109 1.81 -6.13 -10.26
N MET A 110 1.93 -6.19 -8.94
CA MET A 110 1.69 -7.38 -8.14
C MET A 110 0.43 -7.17 -7.30
N LEU A 111 -0.46 -8.17 -7.23
CA LEU A 111 -1.74 -8.10 -6.51
C LEU A 111 -1.97 -9.34 -5.66
N GLY A 112 -2.78 -9.20 -4.60
CA GLY A 112 -3.40 -10.32 -3.90
C GLY A 112 -2.65 -10.85 -2.69
N ALA A 113 -1.69 -10.12 -2.09
CA ALA A 113 -1.26 -10.43 -0.72
C ALA A 113 -2.42 -10.20 0.25
N ASP A 114 -2.39 -10.85 1.41
CA ASP A 114 -3.28 -10.50 2.50
C ASP A 114 -2.64 -9.45 3.42
N HIS A 115 -3.49 -8.68 4.08
CA HIS A 115 -3.05 -7.59 4.97
C HIS A 115 -2.20 -8.08 6.16
N ARG A 116 -2.33 -9.35 6.56
CA ARG A 116 -1.61 -9.96 7.70
C ARG A 116 -0.27 -10.59 7.30
N GLY A 117 0.06 -10.64 5.99
CA GLY A 117 1.30 -11.21 5.49
C GLY A 117 1.34 -12.75 5.47
N GLN A 118 0.20 -13.41 5.52
CA GLN A 118 0.09 -14.88 5.44
C GLN A 118 0.13 -15.41 4.02
N ARG A 119 -0.18 -14.54 3.04
CA ARG A 119 -0.14 -14.84 1.61
C ARG A 119 0.65 -13.78 0.86
N LEU A 120 1.54 -14.22 -0.02
CA LEU A 120 2.25 -13.34 -0.95
C LEU A 120 1.36 -12.98 -2.14
N ASN A 121 1.57 -11.78 -2.68
CA ASN A 121 0.94 -11.37 -3.93
C ASN A 121 1.51 -12.13 -5.14
N ARG A 122 0.89 -11.92 -6.30
CA ARG A 122 1.25 -12.52 -7.57
C ARG A 122 1.44 -11.44 -8.63
N LEU A 123 2.28 -11.75 -9.62
CA LEU A 123 2.38 -10.92 -10.81
C LEU A 123 1.02 -10.87 -11.53
N TYR A 124 0.47 -9.68 -11.67
CA TYR A 124 -0.80 -9.43 -12.34
C TYR A 124 -0.61 -8.84 -13.74
N LYS A 125 0.23 -7.80 -13.84
CA LYS A 125 0.66 -7.23 -15.13
C LYS A 125 2.16 -6.93 -15.10
N GLU A 126 2.80 -7.17 -16.23
CA GLU A 126 4.24 -6.96 -16.37
C GLU A 126 4.55 -5.68 -17.13
N ASN A 127 5.56 -4.95 -16.67
CA ASN A 127 6.19 -3.84 -17.38
C ASN A 127 5.21 -2.75 -17.83
N ILE A 128 4.33 -2.29 -16.95
CA ILE A 128 3.32 -1.26 -17.23
C ILE A 128 3.75 0.11 -16.70
N ALA A 129 3.22 1.17 -17.33
CA ALA A 129 3.39 2.56 -16.92
C ALA A 129 2.30 3.00 -15.94
N GLU A 130 2.44 4.21 -15.37
CA GLU A 130 1.51 4.71 -14.35
C GLU A 130 0.06 4.77 -14.81
N THR A 131 -0.21 5.27 -16.02
CA THR A 131 -1.57 5.34 -16.56
C THR A 131 -2.21 3.95 -16.61
N GLU A 132 -1.47 2.94 -17.06
CA GLU A 132 -1.94 1.56 -17.09
C GLU A 132 -2.15 0.98 -15.68
N ILE A 133 -1.36 1.41 -14.69
CA ILE A 133 -1.54 1.00 -13.29
C ILE A 133 -2.89 1.51 -12.78
N LEU A 134 -3.15 2.81 -12.93
CA LEU A 134 -4.39 3.44 -12.48
C LEU A 134 -5.62 2.86 -13.20
N ASP A 135 -5.56 2.75 -14.53
CA ASP A 135 -6.65 2.20 -15.34
C ASP A 135 -6.92 0.71 -15.04
N THR A 136 -5.90 0.00 -14.57
CA THR A 136 -6.04 -1.40 -14.14
C THR A 136 -6.69 -1.51 -12.77
N LEU A 137 -6.32 -0.63 -11.83
CA LEU A 137 -6.80 -0.68 -10.46
C LEU A 137 -8.21 -0.12 -10.30
N ASP A 138 -8.59 0.89 -11.10
CA ASP A 138 -9.87 1.57 -10.97
C ASP A 138 -11.09 0.63 -11.06
N PRO A 139 -11.22 -0.25 -12.08
CA PRO A 139 -12.33 -1.23 -12.11
C PRO A 139 -12.27 -2.25 -10.96
N LEU A 140 -11.07 -2.62 -10.49
CA LEU A 140 -10.94 -3.52 -9.34
C LEU A 140 -11.40 -2.86 -8.04
N PHE A 141 -11.21 -1.55 -7.89
CA PHE A 141 -11.76 -0.79 -6.77
C PHE A 141 -13.28 -0.69 -6.84
N ALA A 142 -13.86 -0.47 -8.03
CA ALA A 142 -15.30 -0.48 -8.22
C ALA A 142 -15.92 -1.83 -7.83
N ASP A 143 -15.32 -2.92 -8.30
CA ASP A 143 -15.78 -4.27 -7.97
C ASP A 143 -15.64 -4.57 -6.47
N TYR A 144 -14.53 -4.15 -5.86
CA TYR A 144 -14.31 -4.30 -4.42
C TYR A 144 -15.35 -3.51 -3.61
N ALA A 145 -15.62 -2.27 -3.98
CA ALA A 145 -16.66 -1.47 -3.31
C ALA A 145 -18.03 -2.13 -3.36
N ALA A 146 -18.38 -2.72 -4.51
CA ALA A 146 -19.69 -3.33 -4.75
C ALA A 146 -19.86 -4.73 -4.13
N GLN A 147 -18.79 -5.50 -3.96
CA GLN A 147 -18.89 -6.94 -3.71
C GLN A 147 -18.10 -7.43 -2.47
N ARG A 148 -17.35 -6.55 -1.79
CA ARG A 148 -16.62 -6.94 -0.58
C ARG A 148 -17.57 -7.38 0.52
N THR A 149 -17.15 -8.36 1.30
CA THR A 149 -17.81 -8.75 2.54
C THR A 149 -17.28 -7.93 3.72
N ASP A 150 -17.97 -7.97 4.85
CA ASP A 150 -17.54 -7.26 6.06
C ASP A 150 -16.11 -7.63 6.46
N ALA A 151 -15.28 -6.63 6.73
CA ALA A 151 -13.87 -6.76 7.12
C ALA A 151 -12.96 -7.48 6.09
N GLU A 152 -13.41 -7.70 4.86
CA GLU A 152 -12.60 -8.32 3.82
C GLU A 152 -11.55 -7.33 3.30
N GLY A 153 -10.26 -7.71 3.32
CA GLY A 153 -9.18 -6.96 2.71
C GLY A 153 -9.22 -7.00 1.19
N PHE A 154 -8.63 -5.99 0.54
CA PHE A 154 -8.62 -5.90 -0.93
C PHE A 154 -7.94 -7.12 -1.58
N GLY A 155 -6.79 -7.55 -1.05
CA GLY A 155 -6.09 -8.71 -1.57
C GLY A 155 -6.87 -10.03 -1.39
N ASP A 156 -7.64 -10.17 -0.31
CA ASP A 156 -8.51 -11.32 -0.08
C ASP A 156 -9.67 -11.35 -1.06
N PHE A 157 -10.28 -10.19 -1.29
CA PHE A 157 -11.32 -10.01 -2.32
C PHE A 157 -10.84 -10.46 -3.71
N LEU A 158 -9.66 -10.02 -4.13
CA LEU A 158 -9.10 -10.38 -5.44
C LEU A 158 -8.88 -11.89 -5.59
N VAL A 159 -8.51 -12.57 -4.51
CA VAL A 159 -8.35 -14.04 -4.51
C VAL A 159 -9.71 -14.73 -4.49
N ARG A 160 -10.65 -14.27 -3.66
CA ARG A 160 -11.99 -14.86 -3.58
C ARG A 160 -12.76 -14.77 -4.90
N THR A 161 -12.63 -13.64 -5.60
CA THR A 161 -13.30 -13.42 -6.89
C THR A 161 -12.55 -14.04 -8.08
N GLY A 162 -11.38 -14.64 -7.83
CA GLY A 162 -10.59 -15.30 -8.88
C GLY A 162 -9.81 -14.35 -9.79
N VAL A 163 -9.76 -13.06 -9.49
CA VAL A 163 -8.92 -12.06 -10.21
C VAL A 163 -7.45 -12.42 -10.09
N VAL A 164 -7.05 -12.91 -8.91
CA VAL A 164 -5.69 -13.39 -8.63
C VAL A 164 -5.76 -14.83 -8.14
N ALA A 165 -4.91 -15.70 -8.71
CA ALA A 165 -4.81 -17.08 -8.25
C ALA A 165 -4.22 -17.14 -6.83
N GLY A 166 -4.88 -17.83 -5.92
CA GLY A 166 -4.41 -17.98 -4.54
C GLY A 166 -5.37 -18.80 -3.69
N LYS A 167 -4.97 -19.06 -2.44
CA LYS A 167 -5.86 -19.58 -1.41
C LYS A 167 -6.30 -18.42 -0.52
N PRO A 168 -7.56 -18.37 -0.05
CA PRO A 168 -7.99 -17.39 0.94
C PRO A 168 -7.08 -17.43 2.18
N ALA A 169 -6.92 -16.28 2.84
CA ALA A 169 -6.22 -16.23 4.13
C ALA A 169 -6.95 -17.13 5.15
N ILE A 170 -6.17 -17.81 5.98
CA ILE A 170 -6.74 -18.63 7.05
C ILE A 170 -7.28 -17.68 8.11
N ALA A 171 -8.57 -17.77 8.42
CA ALA A 171 -9.14 -17.08 9.57
C ALA A 171 -8.43 -17.57 10.84
N LEU A 172 -7.53 -16.76 11.39
CA LEU A 172 -6.98 -17.01 12.73
C LEU A 172 -8.08 -16.67 13.73
N GLU A 173 -8.80 -17.70 14.18
CA GLU A 173 -9.55 -17.56 15.43
C GLU A 173 -8.53 -17.27 16.53
N LEU A 174 -8.50 -16.02 17.00
CA LEU A 174 -7.83 -15.68 18.23
C LEU A 174 -8.54 -16.48 19.32
N ARG A 175 -7.94 -17.59 19.74
CA ARG A 175 -8.39 -18.25 20.96
C ARG A 175 -8.21 -17.26 22.12
N PRO A 176 -9.21 -17.09 22.96
CA PRO A 176 -9.18 -16.19 24.10
C PRO A 176 -8.07 -16.57 25.09
#